data_743e8671925e982933ccbfb87eeb3d46
#
_entry.id   743e8671925e982933ccbfb87eeb3d46
#
_cell.length_a   1.000
_cell.length_b   1.000
_cell.length_c   1.000
_cell.angle_alpha   90.00
_cell.angle_beta   90.00
_cell.angle_gamma   90.00
#
_symmetry.space_group_name_H-M   'P 1'
#
loop_
_entity.id
_entity.type
_entity.pdbx_description
1 polymer ?
#
loop_
_entity_poly.entity_id
_entity_poly.type
_entity_poly.pdbx_seq_one_letter_code
_entity_poly.pdbx_strand_id
1 'polypeptide(L)'
;MKKALFFALTVTIAGISQADEVQVAVAANFTAPMQQIATQFEKDSGHKATLAFGATGKFYAQIVNGAPFEILLSADDETPAKLEKEGQ
;
A
#
# COMPACT_ATOMS: atom_id res chain seq x y z
N MET A 1 42.36 -3.81 -13.98
CA MET A 1 42.13 -5.02 -13.53
C MET A 1 41.20 -5.08 -12.39
N LYS A 2 41.58 -4.55 -11.34
CA LYS A 2 40.82 -4.62 -10.18
C LYS A 2 39.49 -3.99 -10.31
N LYS A 3 39.31 -3.10 -11.20
CA LYS A 3 38.10 -2.42 -11.32
C LYS A 3 36.96 -3.30 -11.62
N ALA A 4 37.17 -4.31 -12.29
CA ALA A 4 36.09 -5.19 -12.64
C ALA A 4 35.34 -5.68 -11.45
N LEU A 5 36.01 -5.79 -10.36
CA LEU A 5 35.36 -6.30 -9.20
C LEU A 5 34.30 -5.39 -8.68
N PHE A 6 34.49 -4.13 -8.84
CA PHE A 6 33.59 -3.18 -8.32
C PHE A 6 32.26 -3.24 -8.96
N PHE A 7 32.23 -3.52 -10.20
CA PHE A 7 31.04 -3.61 -10.89
C PHE A 7 30.13 -4.59 -10.30
N ALA A 8 30.63 -5.75 -10.06
CA ALA A 8 29.83 -6.83 -9.57
C ALA A 8 29.16 -6.41 -8.30
N LEU A 9 29.85 -5.71 -7.49
CA LEU A 9 29.34 -5.28 -6.26
C LEU A 9 28.14 -4.42 -6.45
N THR A 10 28.28 -3.47 -7.29
CA THR A 10 27.24 -2.51 -7.53
C THR A 10 25.97 -3.14 -7.98
N VAL A 11 26.10 -4.07 -8.86
CA VAL A 11 24.95 -4.72 -9.38
C VAL A 11 24.23 -5.48 -8.32
N THR A 12 24.96 -6.12 -7.47
CA THR A 12 24.37 -6.89 -6.41
C THR A 12 23.53 -6.03 -5.52
N ILE A 13 24.00 -4.88 -5.19
CA ILE A 13 23.28 -3.99 -4.34
C ILE A 13 21.97 -3.60 -4.93
N ALA A 14 21.99 -3.32 -6.20
CA ALA A 14 20.78 -2.87 -6.85
C ALA A 14 19.68 -3.92 -6.77
N GLY A 15 20.05 -5.15 -6.73
CA GLY A 15 19.04 -6.18 -6.73
C GLY A 15 18.39 -6.45 -5.41
N ILE A 16 18.85 -5.82 -4.38
CA ILE A 16 18.34 -6.09 -3.07
C ILE A 16 17.11 -5.33 -2.66
N SER A 17 16.91 -4.18 -3.17
CA SER A 17 15.83 -3.37 -2.69
C SER A 17 14.55 -3.69 -3.40
N GLN A 18 13.96 -4.76 -3.03
CA GLN A 18 12.80 -5.22 -3.74
C GLN A 18 11.48 -5.17 -3.06
N ALA A 19 11.44 -5.09 -1.76
CA ALA A 19 10.18 -5.15 -1.05
C ALA A 19 9.41 -3.85 -1.26
N ASP A 20 8.21 -3.95 -1.77
CA ASP A 20 7.36 -2.80 -1.97
C ASP A 20 6.41 -2.62 -0.82
N GLU A 21 5.95 -1.41 -0.64
CA GLU A 21 4.93 -1.11 0.35
C GLU A 21 3.66 -0.71 -0.37
N VAL A 22 2.54 -1.21 0.10
CA VAL A 22 1.24 -0.87 -0.44
C VAL A 22 0.51 -0.05 0.61
N GLN A 23 0.01 1.12 0.24
CA GLN A 23 -0.70 2.00 1.17
C GLN A 23 -2.19 1.69 1.10
N VAL A 24 -2.75 1.23 2.21
CA VAL A 24 -4.13 0.77 2.26
C VAL A 24 -4.93 1.57 3.28
N ALA A 25 -6.00 2.21 2.83
CA ALA A 25 -6.93 2.90 3.73
C ALA A 25 -8.05 1.92 4.06
N VAL A 26 -8.30 1.69 5.33
CA VAL A 26 -9.22 0.65 5.79
C VAL A 26 -10.28 1.24 6.71
N ALA A 27 -11.55 1.01 6.40
CA ALA A 27 -12.63 1.46 7.26
C ALA A 27 -12.46 0.86 8.66
N ALA A 28 -12.70 1.67 9.67
CA ALA A 28 -12.42 1.29 11.04
C ALA A 28 -13.12 0.00 11.48
N ASN A 29 -14.28 -0.28 10.95
CA ASN A 29 -15.02 -1.48 11.33
C ASN A 29 -14.42 -2.76 10.77
N PHE A 30 -13.37 -2.66 9.96
CA PHE A 30 -12.71 -3.83 9.40
C PHE A 30 -11.28 -3.98 9.92
N THR A 31 -10.95 -3.30 11.02
CA THR A 31 -9.58 -3.27 11.54
C THR A 31 -9.04 -4.66 11.86
N ALA A 32 -9.73 -5.43 12.67
CA ALA A 32 -9.19 -6.71 13.12
C ALA A 32 -9.02 -7.72 11.99
N PRO A 33 -10.01 -7.92 11.12
CA PRO A 33 -9.81 -8.85 10.00
C PRO A 33 -8.70 -8.39 9.06
N MET A 34 -8.59 -7.08 8.85
CA MET A 34 -7.59 -6.58 7.92
C MET A 34 -6.18 -6.79 8.44
N GLN A 35 -5.98 -6.69 9.75
CA GLN A 35 -4.67 -6.94 10.33
C GLN A 35 -4.22 -8.37 10.06
N GLN A 36 -5.12 -9.32 10.11
CA GLN A 36 -4.79 -10.70 9.82
C GLN A 36 -4.49 -10.89 8.34
N ILE A 37 -5.28 -10.25 7.49
CA ILE A 37 -5.08 -10.33 6.04
C ILE A 37 -3.72 -9.75 5.67
N ALA A 38 -3.37 -8.62 6.26
CA ALA A 38 -2.10 -7.96 5.96
C ALA A 38 -0.91 -8.84 6.38
N THR A 39 -1.02 -9.50 7.52
CA THR A 39 0.03 -10.39 7.98
C THR A 39 0.23 -11.53 6.98
N GLN A 40 -0.86 -12.11 6.49
CA GLN A 40 -0.78 -13.19 5.54
C GLN A 40 -0.23 -12.71 4.20
N PHE A 41 -0.65 -11.54 3.78
CA PHE A 41 -0.16 -10.95 2.55
C PHE A 41 1.36 -10.75 2.59
N GLU A 42 1.86 -10.21 3.70
CA GLU A 42 3.29 -9.97 3.85
C GLU A 42 4.06 -11.29 3.86
N LYS A 43 3.49 -12.30 4.48
CA LYS A 43 4.13 -13.59 4.56
C LYS A 43 4.21 -14.24 3.19
N ASP A 44 3.13 -14.15 2.41
CA ASP A 44 3.06 -14.81 1.12
C ASP A 44 3.78 -14.07 0.01
N SER A 45 3.80 -12.75 0.06
CA SER A 45 4.33 -11.95 -1.03
C SER A 45 5.70 -11.34 -0.78
N GLY A 46 6.06 -11.16 0.48
CA GLY A 46 7.27 -10.45 0.82
C GLY A 46 7.13 -8.94 0.76
N HIS A 47 5.94 -8.45 0.42
CA HIS A 47 5.69 -7.01 0.37
C HIS A 47 4.98 -6.58 1.63
N LYS A 48 5.06 -5.31 1.97
CA LYS A 48 4.47 -4.81 3.19
C LYS A 48 3.20 -4.03 2.90
N ALA A 49 2.16 -4.29 3.69
CA ALA A 49 0.93 -3.51 3.60
C ALA A 49 0.94 -2.49 4.73
N THR A 50 0.92 -1.21 4.39
CA THR A 50 0.89 -0.15 5.38
C THR A 50 -0.57 0.27 5.54
N LEU A 51 -1.13 -0.01 6.71
CA LEU A 51 -2.57 0.17 6.93
C LEU A 51 -2.84 1.46 7.68
N ALA A 52 -3.85 2.18 7.22
CA ALA A 52 -4.37 3.33 7.94
C ALA A 52 -5.83 3.05 8.22
N PHE A 53 -6.26 3.22 9.45
CA PHE A 53 -7.63 2.93 9.85
C PHE A 53 -8.38 4.21 10.17
N GLY A 54 -9.63 4.29 9.76
CA GLY A 54 -10.43 5.47 10.05
C GLY A 54 -11.79 5.43 9.40
N ALA A 55 -12.49 6.55 9.47
CA ALA A 55 -13.82 6.65 8.88
C ALA A 55 -13.70 6.79 7.37
N THR A 56 -14.57 6.11 6.66
CA THR A 56 -14.58 6.14 5.20
C THR A 56 -14.66 7.56 4.65
N GLY A 57 -15.50 8.41 5.24
CA GLY A 57 -15.63 9.79 4.77
C GLY A 57 -14.36 10.60 4.91
N LYS A 58 -13.56 10.31 5.93
CA LYS A 58 -12.29 10.98 6.09
C LYS A 58 -11.33 10.57 5.00
N PHE A 59 -11.32 9.28 4.66
CA PHE A 59 -10.45 8.81 3.59
C PHE A 59 -10.85 9.41 2.25
N TYR A 60 -12.14 9.56 2.02
CA TYR A 60 -12.61 10.20 0.79
C TYR A 60 -11.95 11.59 0.68
N ALA A 61 -12.04 12.39 1.74
CA ALA A 61 -11.48 13.73 1.73
C ALA A 61 -9.97 13.70 1.51
N GLN A 62 -9.27 12.77 2.13
CA GLN A 62 -7.83 12.65 1.99
C GLN A 62 -7.44 12.28 0.57
N ILE A 63 -8.17 11.35 -0.03
CA ILE A 63 -7.88 10.89 -1.39
C ILE A 63 -8.07 12.01 -2.41
N VAL A 64 -9.17 12.75 -2.32
CA VAL A 64 -9.38 13.84 -3.27
C VAL A 64 -8.36 14.95 -3.07
N ASN A 65 -7.72 15.01 -1.91
CA ASN A 65 -6.68 15.99 -1.65
C ASN A 65 -5.28 15.43 -1.88
N GLY A 66 -5.18 14.29 -2.53
CA GLY A 66 -3.89 13.78 -2.97
C GLY A 66 -3.19 12.77 -2.09
N ALA A 67 -3.87 12.22 -1.07
CA ALA A 67 -3.25 11.21 -0.23
C ALA A 67 -2.89 9.99 -1.08
N PRO A 68 -1.73 9.40 -0.85
CA PRO A 68 -1.23 8.35 -1.74
C PRO A 68 -1.70 6.95 -1.39
N PHE A 69 -2.97 6.76 -1.14
CA PHE A 69 -3.50 5.43 -0.89
C PHE A 69 -3.67 4.70 -2.22
N GLU A 70 -3.28 3.45 -2.22
CA GLU A 70 -3.39 2.62 -3.41
C GLU A 70 -4.63 1.75 -3.38
N ILE A 71 -5.12 1.45 -2.17
CA ILE A 71 -6.31 0.63 -1.97
C ILE A 71 -7.18 1.27 -0.92
N LEU A 72 -8.47 1.28 -1.15
CA LEU A 72 -9.44 1.74 -0.16
C LEU A 72 -10.44 0.62 0.12
N LEU A 73 -10.51 0.21 1.38
CA LEU A 73 -11.53 -0.74 1.83
C LEU A 73 -12.58 0.05 2.58
N SER A 74 -13.65 0.34 1.87
CA SER A 74 -14.68 1.25 2.35
C SER A 74 -15.77 0.50 3.12
N ALA A 75 -16.42 1.21 4.03
CA ALA A 75 -17.54 0.65 4.77
C ALA A 75 -18.84 0.72 3.97
N ASP A 76 -18.84 1.44 2.85
CA ASP A 76 -20.03 1.56 2.00
C ASP A 76 -19.61 1.43 0.54
N ASP A 77 -20.57 1.35 -0.35
CA ASP A 77 -20.29 1.24 -1.77
C ASP A 77 -20.43 2.57 -2.50
N GLU A 78 -20.91 3.60 -1.84
CA GLU A 78 -21.04 4.90 -2.44
C GLU A 78 -19.72 5.62 -2.61
N THR A 79 -18.85 5.52 -1.60
CA THR A 79 -17.58 6.23 -1.63
C THR A 79 -16.67 5.76 -2.75
N PRO A 80 -16.45 4.45 -2.96
CA PRO A 80 -15.62 4.01 -4.08
C PRO A 80 -16.21 4.45 -5.43
N ALA A 81 -17.54 4.36 -5.56
CA ALA A 81 -18.20 4.75 -6.79
C ALA A 81 -18.02 6.24 -7.07
N LYS A 82 -18.09 7.06 -6.02
CA LYS A 82 -17.93 8.49 -6.15
C LYS A 82 -16.49 8.83 -6.56
N LEU A 83 -15.52 8.17 -5.97
CA LEU A 83 -14.12 8.38 -6.30
C LEU A 83 -13.85 8.01 -7.76
N GLU A 84 -14.39 6.89 -8.20
CA GLU A 84 -14.23 6.45 -9.56
C GLU A 84 -14.81 7.47 -10.53
N LYS A 85 -15.99 7.98 -10.22
CA LYS A 85 -16.66 8.96 -11.05
C LYS A 85 -15.85 10.24 -11.14
N GLU A 86 -15.14 10.59 -10.09
CA GLU A 86 -14.32 11.80 -10.03
C GLU A 86 -12.92 11.58 -10.57
N GLY A 87 -12.62 10.41 -11.06
CA GLY A 87 -11.33 10.14 -11.67
C GLY A 87 -10.20 9.87 -10.70
N GLN A 88 -10.52 9.44 -9.51
CA GLN A 88 -9.49 9.19 -8.48
C GLN A 88 -9.01 7.75 -8.44
#